data_bd7370cbc3919da57204f0a0ac036013
#
_entry.id   bd7370cbc3919da57204f0a0ac036013
#
_cell.length_a   1.000
_cell.length_b   1.000
_cell.length_c   1.000
_cell.angle_alpha   90.00
_cell.angle_beta   90.00
_cell.angle_gamma   90.00
#
_symmetry.space_group_name_H-M   'P 1'
#
loop_
_entity.id
_entity.type
_entity.pdbx_description
1 polymer ?
#
loop_
_entity_poly.entity_id
_entity_poly.type
_entity_poly.pdbx_seq_one_letter_code
_entity_poly.pdbx_strand_id
1 'polypeptide(L)'
;TTTMNVLLGFVHATSGSASLFGVDVREPIARQRIGYLPELTYYYKFLTGEELLRFYARIFGLDRAETDRRITKLVKLVELESACKRPIKTYSKGMQQRVGLAQALINDPDLLILDEPTSGLDPLGRMKVREIIQRLKSEGKTVFFSSHELGEVETICDRVAIVSQGELKAEGKVGDLVTHHQCDLERLFLKLIGYQPQGVS
;
A
#
# COMPACT_ATOMS: atom_id res chain seq x y z
N THR A 1 8.01 -4.17 -5.60
CA THR A 1 8.90 -3.10 -5.07
C THR A 1 9.60 -2.30 -6.17
N THR A 2 10.34 -2.91 -7.15
CA THR A 2 11.12 -2.14 -8.16
C THR A 2 10.27 -1.17 -8.97
N THR A 3 9.13 -1.62 -9.51
CA THR A 3 8.21 -0.74 -10.25
C THR A 3 7.71 0.42 -9.37
N MET A 4 7.36 0.14 -8.11
CA MET A 4 6.96 1.18 -7.16
C MET A 4 8.07 2.20 -6.92
N ASN A 5 9.32 1.73 -6.76
CA ASN A 5 10.47 2.61 -6.57
C ASN A 5 10.73 3.52 -7.80
N VAL A 6 10.46 3.03 -9.01
CA VAL A 6 10.51 3.86 -10.22
C VAL A 6 9.39 4.90 -10.20
N LEU A 7 8.15 4.51 -9.89
CA LEU A 7 7.01 5.43 -9.79
C LEU A 7 7.22 6.52 -8.72
N LEU A 8 7.88 6.17 -7.61
CA LEU A 8 8.21 7.08 -6.53
C LEU A 8 9.46 7.94 -6.81
N GLY A 9 10.17 7.66 -7.91
CA GLY A 9 11.40 8.39 -8.28
C GLY A 9 12.61 8.04 -7.41
N PHE A 10 12.57 6.92 -6.66
CA PHE A 10 13.71 6.45 -5.87
C PHE A 10 14.75 5.74 -6.75
N VAL A 11 14.31 5.20 -7.89
CA VAL A 11 15.16 4.52 -8.87
C VAL A 11 14.80 5.03 -10.25
N HIS A 12 15.81 5.27 -11.09
CA HIS A 12 15.64 5.66 -12.49
C HIS A 12 15.49 4.40 -13.35
N ALA A 13 14.48 4.40 -14.23
CA ALA A 13 14.34 3.35 -15.23
C ALA A 13 15.51 3.42 -16.24
N THR A 14 16.07 2.26 -16.60
CA THR A 14 17.13 2.16 -17.62
C THR A 14 16.60 2.55 -19.01
N SER A 15 15.32 2.27 -19.28
CA SER A 15 14.64 2.61 -20.53
C SER A 15 13.15 2.74 -20.30
N GLY A 16 12.43 3.30 -21.26
CA GLY A 16 10.99 3.54 -21.15
C GLY A 16 10.64 4.83 -20.39
N SER A 17 9.36 5.02 -20.15
CA SER A 17 8.81 6.18 -19.44
C SER A 17 7.71 5.76 -18.48
N ALA A 18 7.54 6.54 -17.41
CA ALA A 18 6.45 6.38 -16.47
C ALA A 18 5.86 7.75 -16.12
N SER A 19 4.55 7.82 -15.96
CA SER A 19 3.87 9.05 -15.56
C SER A 19 2.83 8.77 -14.48
N LEU A 20 2.61 9.76 -13.63
CA LEU A 20 1.55 9.78 -12.62
C LEU A 20 0.74 11.04 -12.80
N PHE A 21 -0.58 10.91 -12.90
CA PHE A 21 -1.49 12.03 -13.18
C PHE A 21 -1.12 12.82 -14.45
N GLY A 22 -0.55 12.16 -15.47
CA GLY A 22 -0.08 12.80 -16.71
C GLY A 22 1.27 13.51 -16.61
N VAL A 23 1.95 13.45 -15.46
CA VAL A 23 3.24 14.08 -15.22
C VAL A 23 4.33 12.98 -15.14
N ASP A 24 5.47 13.22 -15.78
CA ASP A 24 6.64 12.31 -15.72
C ASP A 24 7.07 12.09 -14.26
N VAL A 25 7.30 10.83 -13.87
CA VAL A 25 7.69 10.51 -12.49
C VAL A 25 9.02 11.11 -12.04
N ARG A 26 9.85 11.57 -12.96
CA ARG A 26 11.09 12.31 -12.66
C ARG A 26 10.82 13.69 -12.08
N GLU A 27 9.67 14.28 -12.38
CA GLU A 27 9.26 15.58 -11.87
C GLU A 27 8.74 15.46 -10.42
N PRO A 28 9.26 16.24 -9.46
CA PRO A 28 8.84 16.18 -8.06
C PRO A 28 7.32 16.40 -7.87
N ILE A 29 6.69 17.20 -8.72
CA ILE A 29 5.27 17.53 -8.66
C ILE A 29 4.38 16.30 -8.87
N ALA A 30 4.85 15.27 -9.61
CA ALA A 30 4.13 14.02 -9.81
C ALA A 30 3.81 13.31 -8.46
N ARG A 31 4.62 13.56 -7.43
CA ARG A 31 4.51 12.90 -6.12
C ARG A 31 3.71 13.66 -5.07
N GLN A 32 3.31 14.90 -5.34
CA GLN A 32 2.59 15.72 -4.34
C GLN A 32 1.24 15.11 -3.90
N ARG A 33 0.62 14.32 -4.80
CA ARG A 33 -0.69 13.69 -4.58
C ARG A 33 -0.59 12.20 -4.27
N ILE A 34 0.59 11.75 -3.82
CA ILE A 34 0.86 10.35 -3.51
C ILE A 34 1.04 10.19 -1.99
N GLY A 35 0.45 9.12 -1.46
CA GLY A 35 0.80 8.57 -0.16
C GLY A 35 1.60 7.29 -0.35
N TYR A 36 2.65 7.09 0.45
CA TYR A 36 3.49 5.91 0.34
C TYR A 36 3.69 5.21 1.69
N LEU A 37 3.51 3.90 1.68
CA LEU A 37 3.84 3.00 2.77
C LEU A 37 4.85 1.96 2.27
N PRO A 38 6.11 2.00 2.73
CA PRO A 38 7.10 0.96 2.42
C PRO A 38 6.80 -0.33 3.18
N GLU A 39 7.31 -1.47 2.69
CA GLU A 39 7.23 -2.76 3.37
C GLU A 39 7.81 -2.69 4.79
N LEU A 40 8.97 -2.05 4.95
CA LEU A 40 9.64 -1.85 6.22
C LEU A 40 9.60 -0.37 6.62
N THR A 41 8.93 -0.07 7.72
CA THR A 41 8.86 1.28 8.26
C THR A 41 9.92 1.47 9.34
N TYR A 42 10.83 2.43 9.14
CA TYR A 42 11.90 2.77 10.10
C TYR A 42 11.55 4.08 10.81
N TYR A 43 10.53 4.05 11.66
CA TYR A 43 10.16 5.21 12.46
C TYR A 43 11.09 5.40 13.66
N TYR A 44 11.28 6.66 14.08
CA TYR A 44 11.91 6.96 15.36
C TYR A 44 11.03 6.42 16.48
N LYS A 45 11.48 5.32 17.09
CA LYS A 45 10.69 4.52 18.04
C LYS A 45 10.32 5.25 19.34
N PHE A 46 10.99 6.39 19.64
CA PHE A 46 10.68 7.23 20.79
C PHE A 46 9.50 8.18 20.54
N LEU A 47 9.16 8.48 19.28
CA LEU A 47 8.01 9.30 18.94
C LEU A 47 6.71 8.55 19.25
N THR A 48 5.69 9.31 19.63
CA THR A 48 4.30 8.83 19.65
C THR A 48 3.73 8.80 18.24
N GLY A 49 2.63 8.06 18.03
CA GLY A 49 1.92 8.08 16.75
C GLY A 49 1.44 9.48 16.36
N GLU A 50 0.98 10.27 17.33
CA GLU A 50 0.56 11.66 17.10
C GLU A 50 1.73 12.54 16.67
N GLU A 51 2.88 12.46 17.34
CA GLU A 51 4.08 13.23 16.98
C GLU A 51 4.59 12.88 15.58
N LEU A 52 4.55 11.58 15.21
CA LEU A 52 4.89 11.13 13.86
C LEU A 52 3.97 11.79 12.82
N LEU A 53 2.66 11.75 13.02
CA LEU A 53 1.71 12.33 12.09
C LEU A 53 1.85 13.86 12.00
N ARG A 54 2.10 14.54 13.12
CA ARG A 54 2.39 15.99 13.13
C ARG A 54 3.66 16.34 12.38
N PHE A 55 4.69 15.50 12.50
CA PHE A 55 5.94 15.69 11.77
C PHE A 55 5.70 15.65 10.25
N TYR A 56 4.99 14.64 9.75
CA TYR A 56 4.67 14.55 8.33
C TYR A 56 3.72 15.67 7.86
N ALA A 57 2.73 16.04 8.65
CA ALA A 57 1.85 17.16 8.35
C ALA A 57 2.62 18.48 8.13
N ARG A 58 3.66 18.73 8.94
CA ARG A 58 4.55 19.89 8.76
C ARG A 58 5.36 19.82 7.46
N ILE A 59 5.85 18.64 7.07
CA ILE A 59 6.56 18.46 5.79
C ILE A 59 5.65 18.86 4.63
N PHE A 60 4.35 18.53 4.70
CA PHE A 60 3.38 18.90 3.68
C PHE A 60 2.83 20.33 3.84
N GLY A 61 3.34 21.11 4.78
CA GLY A 61 2.96 22.51 4.98
C GLY A 61 1.54 22.71 5.53
N LEU A 62 0.97 21.69 6.20
CA LEU A 62 -0.35 21.81 6.80
C LEU A 62 -0.29 22.73 8.02
N ASP A 63 -1.28 23.62 8.12
CA ASP A 63 -1.45 24.44 9.32
C ASP A 63 -1.90 23.61 10.53
N ARG A 64 -1.93 24.23 11.71
CA ARG A 64 -2.25 23.54 12.96
C ARG A 64 -3.69 23.00 12.98
N ALA A 65 -4.64 23.79 12.52
CA ALA A 65 -6.06 23.41 12.58
C ALA A 65 -6.34 22.23 11.65
N GLU A 66 -5.82 22.28 10.42
CA GLU A 66 -5.94 21.20 9.46
C GLU A 66 -5.19 19.94 9.93
N THR A 67 -4.00 20.10 10.52
CA THR A 67 -3.24 19.00 11.12
C THR A 67 -4.05 18.28 12.19
N ASP A 68 -4.63 19.01 13.13
CA ASP A 68 -5.43 18.45 14.23
C ASP A 68 -6.67 17.73 13.70
N ARG A 69 -7.34 18.29 12.71
CA ARG A 69 -8.50 17.69 12.03
C ARG A 69 -8.13 16.38 11.34
N ARG A 70 -7.05 16.38 10.56
CA ARG A 70 -6.60 15.17 9.83
C ARG A 70 -6.13 14.07 10.76
N ILE A 71 -5.33 14.39 11.77
CA ILE A 71 -4.88 13.43 12.77
C ILE A 71 -6.08 12.76 13.44
N THR A 72 -7.06 13.52 13.89
CA THR A 72 -8.27 12.98 14.52
C THR A 72 -9.00 12.01 13.60
N LYS A 73 -9.20 12.38 12.32
CA LYS A 73 -9.83 11.52 11.31
C LYS A 73 -9.02 10.25 11.06
N LEU A 74 -7.71 10.39 10.87
CA LEU A 74 -6.82 9.27 10.49
C LEU A 74 -6.61 8.29 11.64
N VAL A 75 -6.42 8.78 12.87
CA VAL A 75 -6.26 7.94 14.06
C VAL A 75 -7.51 7.08 14.29
N LYS A 76 -8.70 7.64 14.05
CA LYS A 76 -9.97 6.91 14.09
C LYS A 76 -10.07 5.89 12.95
N LEU A 77 -9.66 6.26 11.72
CA LEU A 77 -9.67 5.37 10.56
C LEU A 77 -8.82 4.11 10.79
N VAL A 78 -7.64 4.29 11.40
CA VAL A 78 -6.71 3.19 11.65
C VAL A 78 -6.86 2.55 13.03
N GLU A 79 -7.87 2.93 13.80
CA GLU A 79 -8.20 2.40 15.15
C GLU A 79 -7.01 2.45 16.12
N LEU A 80 -6.40 3.60 16.25
CA LEU A 80 -5.28 3.83 17.16
C LEU A 80 -5.57 4.90 18.21
N GLU A 81 -6.83 5.25 18.49
CA GLU A 81 -7.22 6.30 19.42
C GLU A 81 -6.62 6.10 20.81
N SER A 82 -6.69 4.88 21.34
CA SER A 82 -6.14 4.54 22.67
C SER A 82 -4.63 4.46 22.73
N ALA A 83 -3.96 4.36 21.55
CA ALA A 83 -2.52 4.13 21.47
C ALA A 83 -1.74 5.32 20.89
N CYS A 84 -2.40 6.27 20.21
CA CYS A 84 -1.75 7.32 19.44
C CYS A 84 -0.78 8.18 20.26
N LYS A 85 -1.03 8.35 21.56
CA LYS A 85 -0.15 9.09 22.50
C LYS A 85 0.93 8.23 23.15
N ARG A 86 1.00 6.93 22.83
CA ARG A 86 2.05 6.06 23.32
C ARG A 86 3.24 6.04 22.36
N PRO A 87 4.48 5.84 22.84
CA PRO A 87 5.64 5.70 21.99
C PRO A 87 5.52 4.51 21.01
N ILE A 88 5.94 4.70 19.76
CA ILE A 88 5.87 3.68 18.70
C ILE A 88 6.63 2.39 19.06
N LYS A 89 7.66 2.49 19.91
CA LYS A 89 8.36 1.29 20.44
C LYS A 89 7.44 0.30 21.16
N THR A 90 6.26 0.75 21.60
CA THR A 90 5.28 -0.09 22.30
C THR A 90 4.21 -0.66 21.36
N TYR A 91 4.30 -0.36 20.07
CA TYR A 91 3.33 -0.81 19.08
C TYR A 91 3.64 -2.24 18.62
N SER A 92 2.61 -3.06 18.46
CA SER A 92 2.72 -4.32 17.71
C SER A 92 3.03 -4.01 16.23
N LYS A 93 3.48 -5.02 15.47
CA LYS A 93 3.73 -4.86 14.02
C LYS A 93 2.48 -4.34 13.30
N GLY A 94 1.30 -4.87 13.60
CA GLY A 94 0.04 -4.40 13.03
C GLY A 94 -0.32 -2.96 13.41
N MET A 95 0.03 -2.50 14.61
CA MET A 95 -0.15 -1.10 15.00
C MET A 95 0.85 -0.19 14.26
N GLN A 96 2.10 -0.64 14.07
CA GLN A 96 3.09 0.10 13.29
C GLN A 96 2.66 0.23 11.82
N GLN A 97 2.11 -0.83 11.24
CA GLN A 97 1.59 -0.81 9.87
C GLN A 97 0.40 0.17 9.75
N ARG A 98 -0.52 0.16 10.71
CA ARG A 98 -1.69 1.04 10.70
C ARG A 98 -1.32 2.51 10.93
N VAL A 99 -0.35 2.84 11.78
CA VAL A 99 0.13 4.23 11.89
C VAL A 99 0.87 4.65 10.61
N GLY A 100 1.53 3.72 9.92
CA GLY A 100 2.13 3.95 8.61
C GLY A 100 1.09 4.29 7.53
N LEU A 101 -0.03 3.59 7.53
CA LEU A 101 -1.17 3.93 6.66
C LEU A 101 -1.71 5.34 6.97
N ALA A 102 -1.85 5.69 8.25
CA ALA A 102 -2.26 7.04 8.64
C ALA A 102 -1.24 8.10 8.17
N GLN A 103 0.06 7.81 8.28
CA GLN A 103 1.13 8.68 7.77
C GLN A 103 1.04 8.84 6.25
N ALA A 104 0.84 7.75 5.50
CA ALA A 104 0.68 7.80 4.05
C ALA A 104 -0.56 8.60 3.59
N LEU A 105 -1.54 8.78 4.47
CA LEU A 105 -2.78 9.50 4.20
C LEU A 105 -2.78 10.96 4.67
N ILE A 106 -1.70 11.43 5.34
CA ILE A 106 -1.72 12.74 6.01
C ILE A 106 -1.87 13.92 5.06
N ASN A 107 -1.36 13.80 3.83
CA ASN A 107 -1.49 14.79 2.77
C ASN A 107 -2.78 14.68 1.95
N ASP A 108 -3.70 13.78 2.33
CA ASP A 108 -4.93 13.46 1.60
C ASP A 108 -4.69 13.09 0.13
N PRO A 109 -3.87 12.07 -0.15
CA PRO A 109 -3.46 11.73 -1.50
C PRO A 109 -4.60 11.19 -2.34
N ASP A 110 -4.48 11.30 -3.69
CA ASP A 110 -5.38 10.65 -4.64
C ASP A 110 -4.94 9.21 -4.96
N LEU A 111 -3.64 8.95 -4.85
CA LEU A 111 -3.03 7.63 -5.06
C LEU A 111 -2.24 7.21 -3.82
N LEU A 112 -2.56 6.03 -3.29
CA LEU A 112 -1.72 5.36 -2.31
C LEU A 112 -0.90 4.28 -2.99
N ILE A 113 0.39 4.25 -2.70
CA ILE A 113 1.31 3.18 -3.09
C ILE A 113 1.72 2.46 -1.81
N LEU A 114 1.36 1.17 -1.70
CA LEU A 114 1.60 0.37 -0.50
C LEU A 114 2.43 -0.86 -0.87
N ASP A 115 3.63 -0.97 -0.33
CA ASP A 115 4.50 -2.11 -0.57
C ASP A 115 4.27 -3.16 0.51
N GLU A 116 3.69 -4.32 0.13
CA GLU A 116 3.37 -5.45 1.01
C GLU A 116 2.62 -5.05 2.31
N PRO A 117 1.47 -4.33 2.24
CA PRO A 117 0.85 -3.71 3.41
C PRO A 117 0.37 -4.70 4.48
N THR A 118 0.20 -5.98 4.15
CA THR A 118 -0.27 -7.04 5.05
C THR A 118 0.83 -8.01 5.49
N SER A 119 2.04 -7.87 4.95
CA SER A 119 3.15 -8.80 5.17
C SER A 119 3.51 -8.94 6.65
N GLY A 120 3.58 -10.20 7.11
CA GLY A 120 3.98 -10.56 8.47
C GLY A 120 3.03 -10.08 9.57
N LEU A 121 1.78 -9.74 9.22
CA LEU A 121 0.71 -9.49 10.18
C LEU A 121 0.00 -10.79 10.56
N ASP A 122 -0.55 -10.82 11.77
CA ASP A 122 -1.50 -11.85 12.19
C ASP A 122 -2.83 -11.73 11.41
N PRO A 123 -3.69 -12.73 11.44
CA PRO A 123 -4.96 -12.71 10.68
C PRO A 123 -5.84 -11.49 10.99
N LEU A 124 -5.91 -11.07 12.25
CA LEU A 124 -6.68 -9.90 12.66
C LEU A 124 -6.08 -8.60 12.11
N GLY A 125 -4.76 -8.47 12.17
CA GLY A 125 -4.04 -7.32 11.61
C GLY A 125 -4.23 -7.21 10.10
N ARG A 126 -4.17 -8.32 9.36
CA ARG A 126 -4.46 -8.37 7.92
C ARG A 126 -5.89 -7.94 7.60
N MET A 127 -6.86 -8.48 8.34
CA MET A 127 -8.27 -8.11 8.17
C MET A 127 -8.47 -6.58 8.33
N LYS A 128 -7.91 -5.99 9.38
CA LYS A 128 -8.00 -4.53 9.62
C LYS A 128 -7.37 -3.69 8.51
N VAL A 129 -6.21 -4.09 8.00
CA VAL A 129 -5.57 -3.39 6.87
C VAL A 129 -6.43 -3.48 5.60
N ARG A 130 -7.02 -4.65 5.32
CA ARG A 130 -7.95 -4.84 4.19
C ARG A 130 -9.18 -3.94 4.30
N GLU A 131 -9.80 -3.89 5.47
CA GLU A 131 -10.96 -3.02 5.72
C GLU A 131 -10.64 -1.55 5.48
N ILE A 132 -9.44 -1.09 5.90
CA ILE A 132 -8.98 0.27 5.61
C ILE A 132 -8.84 0.49 4.11
N ILE A 133 -8.19 -0.43 3.38
CA ILE A 133 -8.03 -0.34 1.91
C ILE A 133 -9.39 -0.30 1.20
N GLN A 134 -10.32 -1.17 1.57
CA GLN A 134 -11.66 -1.20 1.00
C GLN A 134 -12.43 0.10 1.27
N ARG A 135 -12.29 0.65 2.46
CA ARG A 135 -12.89 1.93 2.83
C ARG A 135 -12.32 3.08 1.99
N LEU A 136 -10.99 3.15 1.84
CA LEU A 136 -10.34 4.16 1.01
C LEU A 136 -10.80 4.08 -0.45
N LYS A 137 -10.94 2.87 -0.98
CA LYS A 137 -11.52 2.61 -2.31
C LYS A 137 -12.95 3.15 -2.39
N SER A 138 -13.80 2.88 -1.41
CA SER A 138 -15.18 3.39 -1.38
C SER A 138 -15.26 4.92 -1.26
N GLU A 139 -14.24 5.57 -0.69
CA GLU A 139 -14.08 7.02 -0.62
C GLU A 139 -13.48 7.60 -1.94
N GLY A 140 -13.31 6.79 -3.00
CA GLY A 140 -12.82 7.21 -4.32
C GLY A 140 -11.29 7.34 -4.42
N LYS A 141 -10.52 6.84 -3.46
CA LYS A 141 -9.06 6.82 -3.55
C LYS A 141 -8.59 5.69 -4.46
N THR A 142 -7.54 5.94 -5.23
CA THR A 142 -6.83 4.87 -5.95
C THR A 142 -5.79 4.26 -5.03
N VAL A 143 -5.81 2.92 -4.91
CA VAL A 143 -4.82 2.18 -4.11
C VAL A 143 -4.07 1.22 -5.02
N PHE A 144 -2.77 1.38 -5.11
CA PHE A 144 -1.85 0.49 -5.81
C PHE A 144 -0.94 -0.19 -4.79
N PHE A 145 -1.01 -1.51 -4.68
CA PHE A 145 -0.20 -2.23 -3.71
C PHE A 145 0.43 -3.50 -4.29
N SER A 146 1.56 -3.92 -3.73
CA SER A 146 2.15 -5.22 -3.96
C SER A 146 1.65 -6.21 -2.92
N SER A 147 1.53 -7.47 -3.30
CA SER A 147 1.30 -8.58 -2.38
C SER A 147 1.75 -9.89 -2.99
N HIS A 148 2.23 -10.79 -2.15
CA HIS A 148 2.44 -12.19 -2.49
C HIS A 148 1.29 -13.09 -1.98
N GLU A 149 0.34 -12.53 -1.24
CA GLU A 149 -0.85 -13.22 -0.72
C GLU A 149 -1.99 -13.14 -1.76
N LEU A 150 -1.99 -14.02 -2.74
CA LEU A 150 -2.88 -13.94 -3.91
C LEU A 150 -4.37 -14.03 -3.57
N GLY A 151 -4.73 -14.78 -2.52
CA GLY A 151 -6.10 -14.82 -2.02
C GLY A 151 -6.60 -13.45 -1.46
N GLU A 152 -5.71 -12.64 -0.90
CA GLU A 152 -6.06 -11.27 -0.50
C GLU A 152 -6.24 -10.37 -1.73
N VAL A 153 -5.34 -10.47 -2.71
CA VAL A 153 -5.42 -9.72 -3.97
C VAL A 153 -6.75 -10.00 -4.67
N GLU A 154 -7.16 -11.29 -4.76
CA GLU A 154 -8.42 -11.69 -5.37
C GLU A 154 -9.63 -11.08 -4.67
N THR A 155 -9.55 -10.88 -3.35
CA THR A 155 -10.66 -10.36 -2.53
C THR A 155 -10.83 -8.85 -2.62
N ILE A 156 -9.75 -8.07 -2.77
CA ILE A 156 -9.81 -6.61 -2.63
C ILE A 156 -9.46 -5.82 -3.89
N CYS A 157 -8.75 -6.43 -4.87
CA CYS A 157 -8.34 -5.75 -6.09
C CYS A 157 -9.41 -5.79 -7.17
N ASP A 158 -9.54 -4.70 -7.93
CA ASP A 158 -10.30 -4.68 -9.20
C ASP A 158 -9.46 -5.22 -10.35
N ARG A 159 -8.19 -4.87 -10.36
CA ARG A 159 -7.22 -5.23 -11.39
C ARG A 159 -5.93 -5.74 -10.76
N VAL A 160 -5.24 -6.59 -11.49
CA VAL A 160 -3.95 -7.15 -11.09
C VAL A 160 -2.98 -7.15 -12.27
N ALA A 161 -1.71 -6.97 -11.97
CA ALA A 161 -0.60 -7.24 -12.88
C ALA A 161 0.29 -8.31 -12.23
N ILE A 162 0.46 -9.43 -12.90
CA ILE A 162 1.29 -10.55 -12.46
C ILE A 162 2.68 -10.40 -13.07
N VAL A 163 3.68 -10.21 -12.23
CA VAL A 163 5.08 -10.03 -12.64
C VAL A 163 5.91 -11.19 -12.09
N SER A 164 6.73 -11.80 -12.95
CA SER A 164 7.66 -12.85 -12.56
C SER A 164 8.98 -12.65 -13.31
N GLN A 165 10.10 -12.74 -12.59
CA GLN A 165 11.46 -12.54 -13.14
C GLN A 165 11.64 -11.22 -13.92
N GLY A 166 10.95 -10.16 -13.46
CA GLY A 166 11.01 -8.84 -14.11
C GLY A 166 10.10 -8.70 -15.34
N GLU A 167 9.39 -9.75 -15.75
CA GLU A 167 8.48 -9.72 -16.90
C GLU A 167 7.02 -9.68 -16.46
N LEU A 168 6.23 -8.89 -17.17
CA LEU A 168 4.77 -8.87 -17.03
C LEU A 168 4.20 -10.15 -17.67
N LYS A 169 3.62 -11.03 -16.86
CA LYS A 169 3.07 -12.32 -17.33
C LYS A 169 1.57 -12.22 -17.65
N ALA A 170 0.83 -11.42 -16.92
CA ALA A 170 -0.58 -11.13 -17.19
C ALA A 170 -0.99 -9.82 -16.52
N GLU A 171 -1.99 -9.14 -17.09
CA GLU A 171 -2.69 -8.02 -16.45
C GLU A 171 -4.16 -8.02 -16.83
N GLY A 172 -5.00 -7.50 -15.96
CA GLY A 172 -6.43 -7.38 -16.25
C GLY A 172 -7.29 -7.20 -15.00
N LYS A 173 -8.60 -7.21 -15.19
CA LYS A 173 -9.53 -7.31 -14.08
C LYS A 173 -9.42 -8.70 -13.46
N VAL A 174 -9.46 -8.76 -12.14
CA VAL A 174 -9.34 -10.03 -11.39
C VAL A 174 -10.41 -11.03 -11.86
N GLY A 175 -11.68 -10.60 -11.91
CA GLY A 175 -12.79 -11.46 -12.33
C GLY A 175 -12.65 -11.98 -13.77
N ASP A 176 -12.15 -11.17 -14.70
CA ASP A 176 -11.94 -11.56 -16.09
C ASP A 176 -10.83 -12.62 -16.20
N LEU A 177 -9.72 -12.43 -15.47
CA LEU A 177 -8.61 -13.38 -15.45
C LEU A 177 -9.01 -14.73 -14.85
N VAL A 178 -9.70 -14.71 -13.71
CA VAL A 178 -10.19 -15.91 -13.03
C VAL A 178 -11.17 -16.68 -13.93
N THR A 179 -12.11 -15.98 -14.54
CA THR A 179 -13.11 -16.59 -15.45
C THR A 179 -12.47 -17.16 -16.72
N HIS A 180 -11.59 -16.37 -17.38
CA HIS A 180 -10.94 -16.78 -18.63
C HIS A 180 -10.07 -18.02 -18.43
N HIS A 181 -9.34 -18.08 -17.33
CA HIS A 181 -8.43 -19.21 -17.04
C HIS A 181 -9.07 -20.33 -16.24
N GLN A 182 -10.34 -20.18 -15.81
CA GLN A 182 -11.12 -21.17 -15.04
C GLN A 182 -10.37 -21.65 -13.78
N CYS A 183 -9.66 -20.74 -13.10
CA CYS A 183 -8.93 -21.04 -11.87
C CYS A 183 -8.75 -19.74 -11.04
N ASP A 184 -8.47 -19.89 -9.74
CA ASP A 184 -8.11 -18.78 -8.86
C ASP A 184 -6.76 -18.13 -9.25
N LEU A 185 -6.47 -16.99 -8.69
CA LEU A 185 -5.23 -16.25 -8.99
C LEU A 185 -3.98 -17.04 -8.59
N GLU A 186 -4.04 -17.87 -7.56
CA GLU A 186 -2.90 -18.67 -7.12
C GLU A 186 -2.54 -19.73 -8.18
N ARG A 187 -3.53 -20.47 -8.67
CA ARG A 187 -3.33 -21.43 -9.74
C ARG A 187 -2.92 -20.77 -11.06
N LEU A 188 -3.50 -19.60 -11.36
CA LEU A 188 -3.10 -18.81 -12.53
C LEU A 188 -1.62 -18.42 -12.43
N PHE A 189 -1.20 -17.89 -11.28
CA PHE A 189 0.19 -17.54 -11.06
C PHE A 189 1.13 -18.72 -11.26
N LEU A 190 0.83 -19.88 -10.65
CA LEU A 190 1.63 -21.10 -10.81
C LEU A 190 1.74 -21.53 -12.27
N LYS A 191 0.65 -21.50 -13.04
CA LYS A 191 0.66 -21.78 -14.49
C LYS A 191 1.57 -20.81 -15.25
N LEU A 192 1.47 -19.51 -14.97
CA LEU A 192 2.22 -18.47 -15.68
C LEU A 192 3.73 -18.51 -15.41
N ILE A 193 4.15 -18.98 -14.23
CA ILE A 193 5.57 -19.19 -13.90
C ILE A 193 6.11 -20.56 -14.32
N GLY A 194 5.27 -21.40 -14.96
CA GLY A 194 5.66 -22.75 -15.42
C GLY A 194 5.81 -23.78 -14.30
N TYR A 195 5.20 -23.52 -13.13
CA TYR A 195 5.21 -24.49 -12.03
C TYR A 195 4.29 -25.66 -12.36
N GLN A 196 4.87 -26.87 -12.48
CA GLN A 196 4.13 -28.13 -12.55
C GLN A 196 4.20 -28.79 -11.17
N PRO A 197 3.08 -29.03 -10.48
CA PRO A 197 3.10 -29.80 -9.24
C PRO A 197 3.70 -31.18 -9.56
N GLN A 198 4.80 -31.54 -8.89
CA GLN A 198 5.33 -32.90 -8.96
C GLN A 198 4.26 -33.84 -8.43
N GLY A 199 3.87 -34.81 -9.25
CA GLY A 199 2.69 -35.62 -9.13
C GLY A 199 2.39 -36.11 -7.71
N VAL A 200 1.13 -35.88 -7.31
CA VAL A 200 0.45 -36.80 -6.40
C VAL A 200 -0.06 -37.92 -7.28
N SER A 201 0.75 -38.99 -7.37
CA SER A 201 0.32 -40.30 -7.88
C SER A 201 -0.54 -41.01 -6.84
#